data_c11b250119b1efadf2352b29266fa665
#
_entry.id   c11b250119b1efadf2352b29266fa665
#
_cell.length_a   1.000
_cell.length_b   1.000
_cell.length_c   1.000
_cell.angle_alpha   90.00
_cell.angle_beta   90.00
_cell.angle_gamma   90.00
#
_symmetry.space_group_name_H-M   'P 1'
#
loop_
_entity.id
_entity.type
_entity.pdbx_description
1 polymer ?
#
loop_
_entity_poly.entity_id
_entity_poly.type
_entity_poly.pdbx_seq_one_letter_code
_entity_poly.pdbx_strand_id
1 'polypeptide(L)'
;MIRCTGIEAPLTKIPFQSDLEKTVGHALATADLLGQMAADDYVDKLPILYAEFAEAARHDRGHTDFISKFGGERDLIQRTPSFWYEYVLSKLHQDFGNIHQFLNQPYPSGHNWYVERIEANMGRIRKEWPESKV
;
A
#
# COMPACT_ATOMS: atom_id res chain seq x y z
N MET A 1 7.10 -0.79 17.48
CA MET A 1 5.84 -0.59 16.71
C MET A 1 6.03 0.23 15.44
N ILE A 2 6.75 1.33 15.47
CA ILE A 2 7.06 2.12 14.23
C ILE A 2 7.70 1.25 13.14
N ARG A 3 8.48 0.24 13.49
CA ARG A 3 9.09 -0.69 12.53
C ARG A 3 8.07 -1.48 11.71
N CYS A 4 6.80 -1.50 12.14
CA CYS A 4 5.73 -2.19 11.42
C CYS A 4 5.12 -1.34 10.31
N THR A 5 5.40 -0.03 10.26
CA THR A 5 4.86 0.87 9.25
C THR A 5 5.73 0.90 8.00
N GLY A 6 5.12 1.23 6.87
CA GLY A 6 5.80 1.25 5.59
C GLY A 6 5.59 -0.03 4.80
N ILE A 7 5.59 0.11 3.49
CA ILE A 7 5.23 -0.97 2.57
C ILE A 7 6.24 -2.12 2.57
N GLU A 8 7.49 -1.83 2.90
CA GLU A 8 8.57 -2.81 2.93
C GLU A 8 8.83 -3.34 4.35
N ALA A 9 7.96 -3.00 5.32
CA ALA A 9 8.13 -3.45 6.70
C ALA A 9 8.23 -4.98 6.78
N PRO A 10 9.35 -5.52 7.31
CA PRO A 10 9.57 -6.97 7.35
C PRO A 10 8.90 -7.59 8.58
N LEU A 11 7.57 -7.62 8.63
CA LEU A 11 6.80 -8.05 9.79
C LEU A 11 7.17 -9.46 10.27
N THR A 12 7.51 -10.35 9.34
CA THR A 12 7.92 -11.72 9.68
C THR A 12 9.28 -11.79 10.38
N LYS A 13 10.09 -10.73 10.25
CA LYS A 13 11.44 -10.64 10.83
C LYS A 13 11.49 -9.77 12.09
N ILE A 14 10.39 -9.11 12.45
CA ILE A 14 10.35 -8.28 13.65
C ILE A 14 10.21 -9.17 14.89
N PRO A 15 11.10 -9.02 15.89
CA PRO A 15 11.06 -9.84 17.10
C PRO A 15 9.99 -9.35 18.07
N PHE A 16 8.74 -9.76 17.86
CA PHE A 16 7.65 -9.44 18.78
C PHE A 16 7.81 -10.20 20.09
N GLN A 17 7.58 -9.50 21.20
CA GLN A 17 7.74 -10.08 22.55
C GLN A 17 6.51 -10.86 23.02
N SER A 18 5.35 -10.67 22.37
CA SER A 18 4.12 -11.36 22.69
C SER A 18 3.19 -11.44 21.49
N ASP A 19 2.19 -12.33 21.56
CA ASP A 19 1.16 -12.41 20.52
C ASP A 19 0.33 -11.13 20.44
N LEU A 20 0.09 -10.49 21.58
CA LEU A 20 -0.61 -9.21 21.62
C LEU A 20 0.19 -8.11 20.90
N GLU A 21 1.48 -8.01 21.16
CA GLU A 21 2.36 -7.07 20.49
C GLU A 21 2.39 -7.31 18.98
N LYS A 22 2.46 -8.57 18.56
CA LYS A 22 2.38 -8.95 17.15
C LYS A 22 1.07 -8.51 16.52
N THR A 23 -0.07 -8.75 17.18
CA THR A 23 -1.38 -8.35 16.70
C THR A 23 -1.48 -6.84 16.54
N VAL A 24 -1.01 -6.07 17.52
CA VAL A 24 -0.98 -4.60 17.46
C VAL A 24 -0.08 -4.11 16.32
N GLY A 25 1.07 -4.73 16.14
CA GLY A 25 1.99 -4.41 15.04
C GLY A 25 1.35 -4.64 13.67
N HIS A 26 0.67 -5.76 13.49
CA HIS A 26 -0.06 -6.07 12.26
C HIS A 26 -1.23 -5.10 12.03
N ALA A 27 -1.95 -4.73 13.09
CA ALA A 27 -3.03 -3.75 13.00
C ALA A 27 -2.51 -2.36 12.60
N LEU A 28 -1.38 -1.94 13.16
CA LEU A 28 -0.74 -0.66 12.82
C LEU A 28 -0.30 -0.64 11.35
N ALA A 29 0.36 -1.70 10.88
CA ALA A 29 0.78 -1.82 9.50
C ALA A 29 -0.41 -1.80 8.54
N THR A 30 -1.48 -2.51 8.89
CA THR A 30 -2.72 -2.53 8.10
C THR A 30 -3.35 -1.15 8.03
N ALA A 31 -3.48 -0.46 9.16
CA ALA A 31 -4.07 0.87 9.23
C ALA A 31 -3.27 1.91 8.41
N ASP A 32 -1.95 1.85 8.50
CA ASP A 32 -1.06 2.74 7.75
C ASP A 32 -1.30 2.59 6.24
N LEU A 33 -1.28 1.36 5.76
CA LEU A 33 -1.41 1.06 4.34
C LEU A 33 -2.81 1.37 3.80
N LEU A 34 -3.86 0.91 4.50
CA LEU A 34 -5.24 1.15 4.08
C LEU A 34 -5.61 2.62 4.16
N GLY A 35 -5.18 3.31 5.21
CA GLY A 35 -5.47 4.73 5.39
C GLY A 35 -4.91 5.59 4.26
N GLN A 36 -3.70 5.29 3.82
CA GLN A 36 -3.07 6.00 2.71
C GLN A 36 -3.78 5.72 1.38
N MET A 37 -3.99 4.45 1.05
CA MET A 37 -4.52 4.06 -0.25
C MET A 37 -6.02 4.36 -0.41
N ALA A 38 -6.77 4.42 0.70
CA ALA A 38 -8.21 4.72 0.69
C ALA A 38 -8.50 6.23 0.70
N ALA A 39 -7.52 7.08 0.90
CA ALA A 39 -7.71 8.52 0.97
C ALA A 39 -8.30 9.06 -0.34
N ASP A 40 -9.19 10.04 -0.23
CA ASP A 40 -9.86 10.65 -1.39
C ASP A 40 -8.86 11.30 -2.35
N ASP A 41 -7.73 11.77 -1.85
CA ASP A 41 -6.68 12.43 -2.61
C ASP A 41 -5.50 11.52 -2.95
N TYR A 42 -5.63 10.21 -2.75
CA TYR A 42 -4.54 9.26 -2.99
C TYR A 42 -3.99 9.34 -4.41
N VAL A 43 -4.90 9.32 -5.41
CA VAL A 43 -4.49 9.38 -6.82
C VAL A 43 -3.79 10.69 -7.14
N ASP A 44 -4.30 11.80 -6.58
CA ASP A 44 -3.72 13.12 -6.80
C ASP A 44 -2.34 13.28 -6.15
N LYS A 45 -2.07 12.49 -5.11
CA LYS A 45 -0.77 12.49 -4.41
C LYS A 45 0.27 11.58 -5.05
N LEU A 46 -0.11 10.70 -5.97
CA LEU A 46 0.86 9.78 -6.59
C LEU A 46 2.01 10.50 -7.30
N PRO A 47 1.77 11.60 -8.05
CA PRO A 47 2.88 12.37 -8.63
C PRO A 47 3.84 12.92 -7.57
N ILE A 48 3.30 13.40 -6.45
CA ILE A 48 4.10 13.93 -5.34
C ILE A 48 4.91 12.80 -4.71
N LEU A 49 4.31 11.64 -4.51
CA LEU A 49 4.97 10.45 -3.97
C LEU A 49 6.14 10.02 -4.86
N TYR A 50 5.94 10.02 -6.18
CA TYR A 50 7.01 9.74 -7.13
C TYR A 50 8.17 10.74 -6.98
N ALA A 51 7.85 12.03 -6.89
CA ALA A 51 8.86 13.07 -6.72
C ALA A 51 9.66 12.89 -5.42
N GLU A 52 8.99 12.53 -4.34
CA GLU A 52 9.64 12.24 -3.06
C GLU A 52 10.57 11.03 -3.14
N PHE A 53 10.13 9.95 -3.79
CA PHE A 53 10.97 8.79 -4.01
C PHE A 53 12.18 9.09 -4.90
N ALA A 54 11.99 9.89 -5.94
CA ALA A 54 13.07 10.31 -6.83
C ALA A 54 14.10 11.16 -6.09
N GLU A 55 13.66 12.06 -5.22
CA GLU A 55 14.54 12.87 -4.38
C GLU A 55 15.29 12.01 -3.39
N ALA A 56 14.61 11.09 -2.70
CA ALA A 56 15.24 10.17 -1.76
C ALA A 56 16.31 9.32 -2.44
N ALA A 57 16.07 8.89 -3.67
CA ALA A 57 17.03 8.10 -4.45
C ALA A 57 18.32 8.87 -4.78
N ARG A 58 18.27 10.20 -4.84
CA ARG A 58 19.45 11.05 -5.07
C ARG A 58 20.36 11.10 -3.83
N HIS A 59 19.79 10.91 -2.64
CA HIS A 59 20.50 11.02 -1.37
C HIS A 59 20.81 9.67 -0.75
N ASP A 60 20.07 8.63 -1.11
CA ASP A 60 20.19 7.28 -0.56
C ASP A 60 20.19 6.25 -1.69
N ARG A 61 21.33 5.58 -1.89
CA ARG A 61 21.48 4.55 -2.91
C ARG A 61 20.52 3.37 -2.75
N GLY A 62 20.06 3.10 -1.52
CA GLY A 62 19.09 2.04 -1.25
C GLY A 62 17.73 2.28 -1.90
N HIS A 63 17.35 3.55 -2.08
CA HIS A 63 16.10 3.93 -2.76
C HIS A 63 16.23 3.97 -4.28
N THR A 64 17.44 3.99 -4.81
CA THR A 64 17.68 4.04 -6.25
C THR A 64 17.15 2.79 -6.95
N ASP A 65 17.30 1.62 -6.32
CA ASP A 65 16.83 0.36 -6.89
C ASP A 65 15.31 0.32 -7.03
N PHE A 66 14.58 0.90 -6.08
CA PHE A 66 13.12 0.98 -6.14
C PHE A 66 12.67 1.90 -7.27
N ILE A 67 13.18 3.14 -7.31
CA ILE A 67 12.76 4.12 -8.30
C ILE A 67 13.17 3.74 -9.73
N SER A 68 14.28 3.03 -9.90
CA SER A 68 14.78 2.60 -11.20
C SER A 68 13.88 1.59 -11.89
N LYS A 69 13.00 0.92 -11.13
CA LYS A 69 12.03 -0.02 -11.69
C LYS A 69 10.93 0.67 -12.49
N PHE A 70 10.76 1.97 -12.32
CA PHE A 70 9.72 2.74 -12.99
C PHE A 70 10.32 3.59 -14.11
N GLY A 71 9.64 3.62 -15.24
CA GLY A 71 10.02 4.45 -16.39
C GLY A 71 9.72 5.93 -16.22
N GLY A 72 9.15 6.34 -15.08
CA GLY A 72 8.79 7.71 -14.76
C GLY A 72 7.53 7.77 -13.90
N GLU A 73 7.05 8.99 -13.66
CA GLU A 73 5.84 9.25 -12.88
C GLU A 73 4.62 8.52 -13.43
N ARG A 74 4.41 8.61 -14.73
CA ARG A 74 3.29 7.95 -15.39
C ARG A 74 3.32 6.43 -15.21
N ASP A 75 4.49 5.83 -15.33
CA ASP A 75 4.67 4.39 -15.17
C ASP A 75 4.33 3.94 -13.75
N LEU A 76 4.75 4.70 -12.74
CA LEU A 76 4.40 4.42 -11.34
C LEU A 76 2.89 4.44 -11.14
N ILE A 77 2.21 5.47 -11.65
CA ILE A 77 0.76 5.61 -11.49
C ILE A 77 0.04 4.47 -12.21
N GLN A 78 0.44 4.15 -13.44
CA GLN A 78 -0.19 3.07 -14.22
C GLN A 78 -0.01 1.70 -13.60
N ARG A 79 1.08 1.47 -12.87
CA ARG A 79 1.35 0.20 -12.19
C ARG A 79 0.71 0.08 -10.81
N THR A 80 0.16 1.16 -10.27
CA THR A 80 -0.43 1.15 -8.93
C THR A 80 -1.58 0.14 -8.79
N PRO A 81 -2.52 -0.02 -9.75
CA PRO A 81 -3.52 -1.07 -9.64
C PRO A 81 -2.93 -2.49 -9.55
N SER A 82 -1.93 -2.82 -10.36
CA SER A 82 -1.24 -4.12 -10.27
C SER A 82 -0.56 -4.29 -8.92
N PHE A 83 0.04 -3.25 -8.40
CA PHE A 83 0.65 -3.23 -7.08
C PHE A 83 -0.38 -3.55 -6.00
N TRP A 84 -1.58 -2.97 -6.05
CA TRP A 84 -2.66 -3.27 -5.13
C TRP A 84 -3.08 -4.74 -5.20
N TYR A 85 -3.39 -5.23 -6.41
CA TYR A 85 -3.91 -6.60 -6.58
C TYR A 85 -2.88 -7.68 -6.34
N GLU A 86 -1.64 -7.48 -6.77
CA GLU A 86 -0.62 -8.52 -6.73
C GLU A 86 0.21 -8.50 -5.45
N TYR A 87 0.41 -7.33 -4.87
CA TYR A 87 1.30 -7.17 -3.72
C TYR A 87 0.56 -6.86 -2.44
N VAL A 88 -0.21 -5.77 -2.42
CA VAL A 88 -0.83 -5.26 -1.18
C VAL A 88 -1.87 -6.22 -0.64
N LEU A 89 -2.78 -6.72 -1.48
CA LEU A 89 -3.79 -7.68 -1.05
C LEU A 89 -3.16 -8.96 -0.49
N SER A 90 -2.13 -9.48 -1.13
CA SER A 90 -1.39 -10.64 -0.64
C SER A 90 -0.78 -10.35 0.73
N LYS A 91 -0.20 -9.17 0.91
CA LYS A 91 0.41 -8.77 2.17
C LYS A 91 -0.63 -8.65 3.30
N LEU A 92 -1.80 -8.07 3.00
CA LEU A 92 -2.90 -7.97 3.96
C LEU A 92 -3.39 -9.34 4.42
N HIS A 93 -3.53 -10.29 3.48
CA HIS A 93 -4.05 -11.62 3.79
C HIS A 93 -3.03 -12.52 4.50
N GLN A 94 -1.75 -12.40 4.17
CA GLN A 94 -0.70 -13.26 4.69
C GLN A 94 0.12 -12.60 5.80
N ASP A 95 0.91 -11.59 5.45
CA ASP A 95 1.88 -11.00 6.36
C ASP A 95 1.23 -10.22 7.51
N PHE A 96 0.09 -9.58 7.25
CA PHE A 96 -0.63 -8.76 8.22
C PHE A 96 -1.74 -9.56 8.94
N GLY A 97 -1.80 -10.87 8.76
CA GLY A 97 -2.72 -11.73 9.50
C GLY A 97 -4.20 -11.56 9.16
N ASN A 98 -4.51 -10.99 8.01
CA ASN A 98 -5.89 -10.77 7.55
C ASN A 98 -6.73 -9.90 8.51
N ILE A 99 -6.06 -9.04 9.29
CA ILE A 99 -6.70 -8.19 10.32
C ILE A 99 -7.69 -7.20 9.71
N HIS A 100 -7.50 -6.78 8.45
CA HIS A 100 -8.39 -5.83 7.79
C HIS A 100 -9.84 -6.32 7.71
N GLN A 101 -10.10 -7.62 7.82
CA GLN A 101 -11.47 -8.17 7.84
C GLN A 101 -12.31 -7.65 9.00
N PHE A 102 -11.68 -7.24 10.11
CA PHE A 102 -12.40 -6.69 11.27
C PHE A 102 -12.99 -5.31 10.99
N LEU A 103 -12.62 -4.67 9.90
CA LEU A 103 -13.21 -3.42 9.44
C LEU A 103 -14.49 -3.63 8.62
N ASN A 104 -14.86 -4.89 8.33
CA ASN A 104 -16.09 -5.20 7.62
C ASN A 104 -17.31 -4.82 8.48
N GLN A 105 -18.30 -4.19 7.86
CA GLN A 105 -19.52 -3.79 8.56
C GLN A 105 -20.76 -4.20 7.76
N PRO A 106 -21.61 -5.06 8.35
CA PRO A 106 -21.42 -5.74 9.65
C PRO A 106 -20.33 -6.82 9.58
N TYR A 107 -19.63 -7.00 10.66
CA TYR A 107 -18.66 -8.09 10.78
C TYR A 107 -19.40 -9.42 10.92
N PRO A 108 -18.95 -10.54 10.33
CA PRO A 108 -17.73 -10.68 9.52
C PRO A 108 -17.92 -10.51 8.01
N SER A 109 -19.16 -10.50 7.50
CA SER A 109 -19.46 -10.66 6.08
C SER A 109 -19.86 -9.38 5.36
N GLY A 110 -19.87 -8.25 6.04
CA GLY A 110 -20.26 -6.96 5.47
C GLY A 110 -19.19 -6.34 4.58
N HIS A 111 -19.45 -5.12 4.13
CA HIS A 111 -18.56 -4.36 3.27
C HIS A 111 -17.41 -3.76 4.05
N ASN A 112 -16.23 -3.73 3.43
CA ASN A 112 -15.06 -3.02 3.96
C ASN A 112 -14.94 -1.68 3.25
N TRP A 113 -15.25 -0.60 3.97
CA TRP A 113 -15.26 0.75 3.42
C TRP A 113 -13.89 1.15 2.84
N TYR A 114 -12.81 0.79 3.53
CA TYR A 114 -11.45 1.12 3.07
C TYR A 114 -11.12 0.41 1.77
N VAL A 115 -11.41 -0.88 1.68
CA VAL A 115 -11.18 -1.66 0.45
C VAL A 115 -12.01 -1.10 -0.71
N GLU A 116 -13.27 -0.75 -0.45
CA GLU A 116 -14.14 -0.15 -1.47
C GLU A 116 -13.58 1.18 -1.98
N ARG A 117 -13.06 2.02 -1.09
CA ARG A 117 -12.43 3.29 -1.48
C ARG A 117 -11.16 3.06 -2.29
N ILE A 118 -10.34 2.09 -1.91
CA ILE A 118 -9.14 1.71 -2.66
C ILE A 118 -9.51 1.23 -4.07
N GLU A 119 -10.52 0.37 -4.16
CA GLU A 119 -11.02 -0.11 -5.47
C GLU A 119 -11.51 1.04 -6.35
N ALA A 120 -12.19 2.02 -5.76
CA ALA A 120 -12.62 3.21 -6.49
C ALA A 120 -11.40 4.02 -6.98
N ASN A 121 -10.38 4.18 -6.16
CA ASN A 121 -9.14 4.85 -6.55
C ASN A 121 -8.42 4.10 -7.68
N MET A 122 -8.37 2.76 -7.62
CA MET A 122 -7.78 1.95 -8.70
C MET A 122 -8.56 2.09 -10.00
N GLY A 123 -9.89 2.12 -9.92
CA GLY A 123 -10.77 2.37 -11.08
C GLY A 123 -10.53 3.74 -11.70
N ARG A 124 -10.34 4.76 -10.88
CA ARG A 124 -9.99 6.11 -11.33
C ARG A 124 -8.66 6.12 -12.09
N ILE A 125 -7.64 5.43 -11.55
CA ILE A 125 -6.33 5.32 -12.21
C ILE A 125 -6.47 4.69 -13.60
N ARG A 126 -7.20 3.59 -13.71
CA ARG A 126 -7.40 2.90 -14.97
C ARG A 126 -8.10 3.77 -16.00
N LYS A 127 -9.00 4.65 -15.57
CA LYS A 127 -9.74 5.57 -16.43
C LYS A 127 -8.89 6.74 -16.87
N GLU A 128 -8.19 7.37 -15.94
CA GLU A 128 -7.42 8.59 -16.20
C GLU A 128 -6.01 8.33 -16.74
N TRP A 129 -5.45 7.17 -16.43
CA TRP A 129 -4.09 6.78 -16.77
C TRP A 129 -4.06 5.40 -17.45
N PRO A 130 -4.74 5.23 -18.59
CA PRO A 130 -4.81 3.92 -19.24
C PRO A 130 -3.42 3.48 -19.70
N GLU A 131 -3.18 2.16 -19.61
CA GLU A 131 -1.96 1.58 -20.13
C GLU A 131 -1.87 1.81 -21.64
N SER A 132 -0.67 2.14 -22.11
CA SER A 132 -0.43 2.30 -23.55
C SER A 132 -0.54 0.92 -24.20
N LYS A 133 -1.54 0.77 -25.08
CA LYS A 133 -1.62 -0.39 -25.95
C LYS A 133 -0.59 -0.25 -27.07
N VAL A 134 0.51 -0.89 -26.90
CA VAL A 134 1.50 -1.00 -27.97
C VAL A 134 1.52 -2.42 -28.45
#